data_fd8e4e5d1db2ac800dffeb3bd79ec2f4
#
_entry.id   fd8e4e5d1db2ac800dffeb3bd79ec2f4
#
_cell.length_a   1.000
_cell.length_b   1.000
_cell.length_c   1.000
_cell.angle_alpha   90.00
_cell.angle_beta   90.00
_cell.angle_gamma   90.00
#
_symmetry.space_group_name_H-M   'P 1'
#
loop_
_entity.id
_entity.type
_entity.pdbx_description
1 polymer ?
#
loop_
_entity_poly.entity_id
_entity_poly.type
_entity_poly.pdbx_seq_one_letter_code
_entity_poly.pdbx_strand_id
1 'polypeptide(L)'
;MKKILFMFALLISAVVGVNAQTAYQSAKVFDNVSIGVTGGISSPLNFNSVTPFNTNFGIRLQKDFTPVVGVQAEGLAFVNGNHFANDVNTWVKATNVGVNGVLNLSNLIGGYKGSPRVFEVSTVTGIGWLYKWDTSSNYLSSKTGVDLAFNLGNEKQHSIVLTPAVYWNLSSGNGVEFNRNHAQLAVNVAYVYHFKTSNGTHHFKTYDIGLLNDEINKLKEENVGLKNVVKSLNDEKSKLNSQLAALNSKDGASSTLVDNVLWVIQFAQGSSNLSSDAKNVLDKVVKANKSVDVVATASPEGGKNINKKLSEKRAAAVVKYLTDNGVTVKQSVGLGAKSKTANRLALITISK
;
A
#
# COMPACT_ATOMS: atom_id res chain seq x y z
N MET A 1 -16.83 -27.53 24.36
CA MET A 1 -16.63 -26.08 24.08
C MET A 1 -15.30 -25.54 24.58
N LYS A 2 -14.91 -25.73 25.86
CA LYS A 2 -13.62 -25.20 26.40
C LYS A 2 -12.36 -25.65 25.63
N LYS A 3 -12.30 -26.91 25.12
CA LYS A 3 -11.15 -27.44 24.38
C LYS A 3 -11.02 -26.82 22.96
N ILE A 4 -12.14 -26.50 22.31
CA ILE A 4 -12.16 -25.89 20.97
C ILE A 4 -11.75 -24.43 21.08
N LEU A 5 -12.24 -23.72 22.12
CA LEU A 5 -11.85 -22.33 22.40
C LEU A 5 -10.36 -22.23 22.73
N PHE A 6 -9.81 -23.24 23.42
CA PHE A 6 -8.39 -23.31 23.77
C PHE A 6 -7.50 -23.56 22.54
N MET A 7 -7.95 -24.39 21.57
CA MET A 7 -7.24 -24.58 20.29
C MET A 7 -7.27 -23.29 19.45
N PHE A 8 -8.37 -22.54 19.40
CA PHE A 8 -8.43 -21.25 18.73
C PHE A 8 -7.54 -20.21 19.41
N ALA A 9 -7.51 -20.17 20.74
CA ALA A 9 -6.64 -19.27 21.50
C ALA A 9 -5.15 -19.62 21.31
N LEU A 10 -4.79 -20.90 21.20
CA LEU A 10 -3.41 -21.34 20.94
C LEU A 10 -2.97 -20.97 19.51
N LEU A 11 -3.86 -21.05 18.53
CA LEU A 11 -3.61 -20.61 17.15
C LEU A 11 -3.35 -19.10 17.07
N ILE A 12 -4.08 -18.30 17.84
CA ILE A 12 -3.89 -16.84 17.88
C ILE A 12 -2.59 -16.46 18.61
N SER A 13 -2.23 -17.18 19.69
CA SER A 13 -1.00 -16.88 20.45
C SER A 13 0.29 -17.28 19.72
N ALA A 14 0.26 -18.30 18.87
CA ALA A 14 1.41 -18.70 18.05
C ALA A 14 1.77 -17.67 16.96
N VAL A 15 0.85 -16.77 16.60
CA VAL A 15 1.07 -15.74 15.57
C VAL A 15 1.84 -14.54 16.10
N VAL A 16 1.87 -14.33 17.42
CA VAL A 16 2.50 -13.14 18.05
C VAL A 16 4.03 -13.24 18.16
N GLY A 17 4.61 -14.44 17.94
CA GLY A 17 6.06 -14.68 18.10
C GLY A 17 6.91 -14.54 16.83
N VAL A 18 6.33 -14.21 15.67
CA VAL A 18 7.08 -14.25 14.40
C VAL A 18 7.67 -12.88 14.09
N ASN A 19 8.96 -12.76 14.37
CA ASN A 19 9.90 -11.72 13.87
C ASN A 19 9.35 -10.29 13.78
N ALA A 20 9.58 -9.52 14.83
CA ALA A 20 9.29 -8.09 14.94
C ALA A 20 10.02 -7.17 13.92
N GLN A 21 10.76 -7.75 12.97
CA GLN A 21 11.57 -7.01 12.00
C GLN A 21 10.91 -6.80 10.63
N THR A 22 9.80 -7.46 10.34
CA THR A 22 9.12 -7.34 9.04
C THR A 22 7.73 -6.76 9.22
N ALA A 23 7.47 -5.61 8.62
CA ALA A 23 6.12 -5.07 8.50
C ALA A 23 5.51 -5.48 7.15
N TYR A 24 4.22 -5.78 7.17
CA TYR A 24 3.43 -5.97 5.95
C TYR A 24 2.73 -4.67 5.59
N GLN A 25 2.63 -4.38 4.31
CA GLN A 25 1.81 -3.27 3.87
C GLN A 25 0.38 -3.49 4.36
N SER A 26 -0.20 -2.47 5.01
CA SER A 26 -1.58 -2.51 5.50
C SER A 26 -2.52 -2.93 4.38
N ALA A 27 -3.15 -4.09 4.53
CA ALA A 27 -4.09 -4.60 3.55
C ALA A 27 -5.42 -3.83 3.67
N LYS A 28 -5.90 -3.31 2.57
CA LYS A 28 -7.27 -2.81 2.47
C LYS A 28 -8.24 -3.98 2.54
N VAL A 29 -9.53 -3.69 2.76
CA VAL A 29 -10.57 -4.73 2.94
C VAL A 29 -10.56 -5.77 1.82
N PHE A 30 -10.35 -5.35 0.57
CA PHE A 30 -10.34 -6.23 -0.60
C PHE A 30 -8.94 -6.70 -1.05
N ASP A 31 -7.86 -6.33 -0.33
CA ASP A 31 -6.53 -6.85 -0.64
C ASP A 31 -6.38 -8.31 -0.18
N ASN A 32 -5.54 -9.08 -0.87
CA ASN A 32 -5.26 -10.48 -0.58
C ASN A 32 -6.54 -11.35 -0.48
N VAL A 33 -7.47 -11.09 -1.38
CA VAL A 33 -8.67 -11.89 -1.60
C VAL A 33 -8.42 -12.82 -2.77
N SER A 34 -8.88 -14.06 -2.65
CA SER A 34 -8.84 -15.03 -3.74
C SER A 34 -10.17 -15.74 -3.88
N ILE A 35 -10.50 -16.15 -5.11
CA ILE A 35 -11.67 -16.94 -5.44
C ILE A 35 -11.24 -18.22 -6.17
N GLY A 36 -11.92 -19.31 -5.89
CA GLY A 36 -11.63 -20.58 -6.57
C GLY A 36 -12.86 -21.38 -6.85
N VAL A 37 -12.74 -22.22 -7.86
CA VAL A 37 -13.69 -23.30 -8.14
C VAL A 37 -13.03 -24.61 -7.69
N THR A 38 -13.79 -25.46 -7.05
CA THR A 38 -13.30 -26.72 -6.49
C THR A 38 -14.16 -27.89 -6.95
N GLY A 39 -13.55 -29.02 -7.08
CA GLY A 39 -14.23 -30.29 -7.34
C GLY A 39 -13.42 -31.45 -6.77
N GLY A 40 -14.10 -32.53 -6.46
CA GLY A 40 -13.42 -33.67 -5.89
C GLY A 40 -14.31 -34.87 -5.64
N ILE A 41 -13.79 -35.79 -4.84
CA ILE A 41 -14.47 -37.02 -4.45
C ILE A 41 -14.47 -37.13 -2.93
N SER A 42 -15.50 -37.77 -2.38
CA SER A 42 -15.59 -38.06 -0.96
C SER A 42 -16.08 -39.48 -0.73
N SER A 43 -15.68 -40.05 0.38
CA SER A 43 -16.09 -41.42 0.84
C SER A 43 -16.36 -41.40 2.34
N PRO A 44 -17.28 -42.20 2.87
CA PRO A 44 -17.46 -42.33 4.30
C PRO A 44 -16.18 -42.76 5.04
N LEU A 45 -15.91 -42.11 6.18
CA LEU A 45 -14.68 -42.36 6.97
C LEU A 45 -14.72 -43.68 7.76
N ASN A 46 -15.86 -44.35 7.81
CA ASN A 46 -16.01 -45.62 8.53
C ASN A 46 -15.27 -46.81 7.88
N PHE A 47 -14.73 -46.62 6.67
CA PHE A 47 -13.95 -47.62 5.90
C PHE A 47 -14.60 -48.99 5.71
N ASN A 48 -15.89 -49.14 6.01
CA ASN A 48 -16.60 -50.43 5.78
C ASN A 48 -16.77 -50.71 4.27
N SER A 49 -16.69 -49.69 3.43
CA SER A 49 -16.46 -49.79 1.98
C SER A 49 -15.84 -48.50 1.48
N VAL A 50 -14.82 -48.61 0.62
CA VAL A 50 -14.21 -47.46 -0.06
C VAL A 50 -15.11 -46.94 -1.19
N THR A 51 -16.18 -47.67 -1.49
CA THR A 51 -17.18 -47.31 -2.52
C THR A 51 -18.59 -47.29 -1.90
N PRO A 52 -19.46 -46.37 -2.35
CA PRO A 52 -19.34 -45.50 -3.52
C PRO A 52 -18.66 -44.16 -3.20
N PHE A 53 -17.82 -43.65 -4.15
CA PHE A 53 -17.35 -42.30 -4.13
C PHE A 53 -18.49 -41.33 -4.51
N ASN A 54 -18.69 -40.33 -3.70
CA ASN A 54 -19.57 -39.19 -4.05
C ASN A 54 -18.70 -38.08 -4.66
N THR A 55 -19.10 -37.60 -5.80
CA THR A 55 -18.47 -36.42 -6.39
C THR A 55 -18.98 -35.13 -5.71
N ASN A 56 -18.16 -34.14 -5.61
CA ASN A 56 -18.57 -32.82 -5.13
C ASN A 56 -17.96 -31.74 -6.02
N PHE A 57 -18.61 -30.58 -6.03
CA PHE A 57 -18.11 -29.38 -6.66
C PHE A 57 -18.56 -28.16 -5.86
N GLY A 58 -17.86 -27.04 -6.02
CA GLY A 58 -18.20 -25.86 -5.27
C GLY A 58 -17.30 -24.67 -5.56
N ILE A 59 -17.42 -23.70 -4.70
CA ILE A 59 -16.65 -22.45 -4.76
C ILE A 59 -15.99 -22.20 -3.41
N ARG A 60 -14.86 -21.50 -3.44
CA ARG A 60 -14.17 -21.01 -2.26
C ARG A 60 -13.82 -19.54 -2.44
N LEU A 61 -13.98 -18.76 -1.40
CA LEU A 61 -13.56 -17.37 -1.30
C LEU A 61 -12.66 -17.26 -0.07
N GLN A 62 -11.44 -16.76 -0.23
CA GLN A 62 -10.49 -16.64 0.87
C GLN A 62 -10.00 -15.21 1.00
N LYS A 63 -9.86 -14.76 2.23
CA LYS A 63 -9.23 -13.50 2.62
C LYS A 63 -8.07 -13.79 3.54
N ASP A 64 -6.87 -13.43 3.11
CA ASP A 64 -5.69 -13.51 3.97
C ASP A 64 -5.46 -12.17 4.67
N PHE A 65 -5.35 -12.18 6.00
CA PHE A 65 -5.08 -11.00 6.82
C PHE A 65 -3.58 -10.77 6.98
N THR A 66 -2.83 -11.87 7.04
CA THR A 66 -1.37 -11.92 7.05
C THR A 66 -0.91 -13.03 6.11
N PRO A 67 0.38 -13.10 5.75
CA PRO A 67 0.89 -14.24 4.99
C PRO A 67 0.73 -15.60 5.70
N VAL A 68 0.40 -15.60 6.99
CA VAL A 68 0.27 -16.80 7.83
C VAL A 68 -1.19 -17.15 8.09
N VAL A 69 -2.05 -16.12 8.28
CA VAL A 69 -3.43 -16.33 8.74
C VAL A 69 -4.44 -15.75 7.75
N GLY A 70 -5.43 -16.55 7.41
CA GLY A 70 -6.56 -16.18 6.57
C GLY A 70 -7.87 -16.79 7.05
N VAL A 71 -8.94 -16.39 6.39
CA VAL A 71 -10.29 -16.95 6.55
C VAL A 71 -10.82 -17.32 5.16
N GLN A 72 -11.45 -18.47 5.07
CA GLN A 72 -12.02 -19.02 3.85
C GLN A 72 -13.51 -19.31 4.04
N ALA A 73 -14.36 -18.78 3.17
CA ALA A 73 -15.72 -19.25 2.98
C ALA A 73 -15.75 -20.31 1.87
N GLU A 74 -16.45 -21.38 2.07
CA GLU A 74 -16.55 -22.51 1.12
C GLU A 74 -18.00 -22.96 1.00
N GLY A 75 -18.46 -23.18 -0.23
CA GLY A 75 -19.74 -23.78 -0.53
C GLY A 75 -19.54 -25.02 -1.42
N LEU A 76 -19.99 -26.20 -0.98
CA LEU A 76 -19.88 -27.45 -1.71
C LEU A 76 -21.26 -28.06 -1.95
N ALA A 77 -21.46 -28.60 -3.13
CA ALA A 77 -22.57 -29.47 -3.49
C ALA A 77 -22.07 -30.90 -3.72
N PHE A 78 -22.64 -31.84 -2.97
CA PHE A 78 -22.33 -33.27 -3.11
C PHE A 78 -23.35 -33.90 -4.06
N VAL A 79 -22.87 -34.46 -5.16
CA VAL A 79 -23.70 -35.04 -6.20
C VAL A 79 -24.10 -36.45 -5.78
N ASN A 80 -25.32 -36.85 -6.09
CA ASN A 80 -25.78 -38.18 -5.88
C ASN A 80 -25.17 -39.12 -6.92
N GLY A 81 -24.36 -40.10 -6.49
CA GLY A 81 -23.72 -41.09 -7.38
C GLY A 81 -24.70 -41.97 -8.17
N ASN A 82 -25.94 -42.11 -7.66
CA ASN A 82 -26.99 -42.93 -8.24
C ASN A 82 -28.11 -42.11 -8.92
N HIS A 83 -27.80 -40.91 -9.40
CA HIS A 83 -28.80 -39.99 -10.00
C HIS A 83 -29.52 -40.53 -11.25
N PHE A 84 -29.03 -41.64 -11.82
CA PHE A 84 -29.70 -42.39 -12.89
C PHE A 84 -30.60 -43.55 -12.35
N ALA A 85 -30.60 -43.80 -11.04
CA ALA A 85 -31.52 -44.75 -10.45
C ALA A 85 -32.89 -44.09 -10.24
N ASN A 86 -33.95 -44.83 -10.60
CA ASN A 86 -35.33 -44.32 -10.60
C ASN A 86 -35.89 -43.85 -9.24
N ASP A 87 -35.11 -44.06 -8.14
CA ASP A 87 -35.55 -43.78 -6.77
C ASP A 87 -34.98 -42.51 -6.18
N VAL A 88 -34.29 -41.68 -6.97
CA VAL A 88 -33.61 -40.49 -6.46
C VAL A 88 -34.23 -39.21 -7.02
N ASN A 89 -34.95 -38.49 -6.19
CA ASN A 89 -35.65 -37.23 -6.57
C ASN A 89 -34.72 -36.03 -6.66
N THR A 90 -33.45 -36.12 -6.26
CA THR A 90 -32.54 -34.98 -6.22
C THR A 90 -31.18 -35.29 -6.85
N TRP A 91 -30.75 -34.39 -7.74
CA TRP A 91 -29.42 -34.47 -8.36
C TRP A 91 -28.30 -34.14 -7.34
N VAL A 92 -28.54 -33.15 -6.46
CA VAL A 92 -27.68 -32.81 -5.34
C VAL A 92 -28.15 -33.53 -4.08
N LYS A 93 -27.30 -34.35 -3.47
CA LYS A 93 -27.59 -35.07 -2.25
C LYS A 93 -27.49 -34.19 -1.00
N ALA A 94 -26.48 -33.33 -0.97
CA ALA A 94 -26.25 -32.44 0.16
C ALA A 94 -25.52 -31.18 -0.30
N THR A 95 -25.69 -30.10 0.44
CA THR A 95 -24.89 -28.88 0.31
C THR A 95 -24.25 -28.55 1.65
N ASN A 96 -23.00 -28.12 1.63
CA ASN A 96 -22.29 -27.66 2.82
C ASN A 96 -21.76 -26.25 2.58
N VAL A 97 -22.13 -25.32 3.45
CA VAL A 97 -21.60 -23.94 3.45
C VAL A 97 -20.86 -23.75 4.76
N GLY A 98 -19.60 -23.36 4.69
CA GLY A 98 -18.75 -23.24 5.86
C GLY A 98 -17.80 -22.05 5.83
N VAL A 99 -17.34 -21.69 7.02
CA VAL A 99 -16.28 -20.72 7.24
C VAL A 99 -15.13 -21.39 7.96
N ASN A 100 -13.95 -21.30 7.37
CA ASN A 100 -12.74 -21.97 7.81
C ASN A 100 -11.65 -20.96 8.15
N GLY A 101 -10.92 -21.18 9.23
CA GLY A 101 -9.63 -20.58 9.46
C GLY A 101 -8.56 -21.24 8.62
N VAL A 102 -7.68 -20.47 8.03
CA VAL A 102 -6.53 -20.94 7.23
C VAL A 102 -5.25 -20.54 7.95
N LEU A 103 -4.35 -21.48 8.14
CA LEU A 103 -3.03 -21.25 8.72
C LEU A 103 -1.96 -21.78 7.76
N ASN A 104 -1.22 -20.87 7.13
CA ASN A 104 -0.12 -21.23 6.24
C ASN A 104 1.10 -21.69 7.03
N LEU A 105 1.30 -23.01 7.09
CA LEU A 105 2.41 -23.65 7.82
C LEU A 105 3.76 -23.33 7.18
N SER A 106 3.81 -23.25 5.85
CA SER A 106 5.03 -22.91 5.13
C SER A 106 5.57 -21.55 5.53
N ASN A 107 4.68 -20.57 5.70
CA ASN A 107 5.04 -19.21 6.12
C ASN A 107 5.22 -19.10 7.63
N LEU A 108 4.47 -19.89 8.41
CA LEU A 108 4.62 -19.94 9.87
C LEU A 108 6.01 -20.46 10.27
N ILE A 109 6.46 -21.56 9.64
CA ILE A 109 7.72 -22.21 9.99
C ILE A 109 8.92 -21.57 9.27
N GLY A 110 8.76 -21.32 7.97
CA GLY A 110 9.85 -20.86 7.10
C GLY A 110 9.93 -19.34 6.90
N GLY A 111 9.10 -18.54 7.60
CA GLY A 111 8.94 -17.10 7.40
C GLY A 111 8.40 -16.75 6.02
N TYR A 112 7.78 -15.60 5.85
CA TYR A 112 7.35 -15.10 4.54
C TYR A 112 8.51 -14.39 3.83
N LYS A 113 8.75 -14.73 2.56
CA LYS A 113 9.90 -14.24 1.78
C LYS A 113 9.58 -13.05 0.86
N GLY A 114 8.46 -12.35 1.09
CA GLY A 114 8.05 -11.22 0.26
C GLY A 114 7.24 -11.62 -0.99
N SER A 115 7.18 -12.91 -1.31
CA SER A 115 6.31 -13.50 -2.34
C SER A 115 5.93 -14.93 -1.96
N PRO A 116 4.78 -15.45 -2.42
CA PRO A 116 4.40 -16.84 -2.21
C PRO A 116 5.42 -17.81 -2.81
N ARG A 117 5.66 -18.90 -2.10
CA ARG A 117 6.49 -20.01 -2.63
C ARG A 117 5.76 -20.70 -3.77
N VAL A 118 6.50 -21.43 -4.59
CA VAL A 118 5.90 -22.30 -5.64
C VAL A 118 5.00 -23.37 -5.01
N PHE A 119 5.41 -23.90 -3.87
CA PHE A 119 4.63 -24.87 -3.10
C PHE A 119 4.46 -24.38 -1.66
N GLU A 120 3.21 -24.38 -1.18
CA GLU A 120 2.86 -24.00 0.19
C GLU A 120 1.88 -24.99 0.79
N VAL A 121 2.01 -25.20 2.09
CA VAL A 121 1.16 -26.09 2.90
C VAL A 121 0.41 -25.22 3.91
N SER A 122 -0.91 -25.37 3.97
CA SER A 122 -1.76 -24.70 4.96
C SER A 122 -2.71 -25.69 5.61
N THR A 123 -3.05 -25.46 6.88
CA THR A 123 -4.18 -26.15 7.50
C THR A 123 -5.44 -25.34 7.28
N VAL A 124 -6.55 -26.03 7.08
CA VAL A 124 -7.89 -25.46 6.90
C VAL A 124 -8.83 -26.15 7.88
N THR A 125 -9.37 -25.39 8.82
CA THR A 125 -10.29 -25.92 9.85
C THR A 125 -11.40 -24.92 10.12
N GLY A 126 -12.63 -25.41 10.19
CA GLY A 126 -13.76 -24.53 10.43
C GLY A 126 -15.06 -25.26 10.73
N ILE A 127 -16.11 -24.46 10.74
CA ILE A 127 -17.48 -24.92 10.98
C ILE A 127 -18.36 -24.55 9.79
N GLY A 128 -19.44 -25.29 9.61
CA GLY A 128 -20.35 -25.07 8.50
C GLY A 128 -21.75 -25.59 8.79
N TRP A 129 -22.58 -25.37 7.83
CA TRP A 129 -23.96 -25.85 7.79
C TRP A 129 -24.09 -26.82 6.62
N LEU A 130 -24.47 -28.08 6.96
CA LEU A 130 -24.74 -29.14 6.03
C LEU A 130 -26.25 -29.33 5.90
N TYR A 131 -26.77 -29.17 4.70
CA TYR A 131 -28.15 -29.50 4.36
C TYR A 131 -28.20 -30.74 3.49
N LYS A 132 -28.93 -31.77 3.94
CA LYS A 132 -29.23 -32.97 3.15
C LYS A 132 -30.59 -32.82 2.46
N TRP A 133 -30.57 -32.88 1.15
CA TRP A 133 -31.76 -32.71 0.31
C TRP A 133 -32.67 -33.94 0.31
N ASP A 134 -32.09 -35.12 0.44
CA ASP A 134 -32.80 -36.41 0.47
C ASP A 134 -33.68 -36.55 1.71
N THR A 135 -33.25 -36.04 2.84
CA THR A 135 -33.96 -36.15 4.13
C THR A 135 -34.48 -34.80 4.63
N SER A 136 -34.32 -33.73 3.86
CA SER A 136 -34.68 -32.35 4.26
C SER A 136 -34.17 -31.97 5.66
N SER A 137 -32.93 -32.37 5.98
CA SER A 137 -32.37 -32.29 7.32
C SER A 137 -31.16 -31.34 7.37
N ASN A 138 -31.09 -30.59 8.47
CA ASN A 138 -30.01 -29.61 8.74
C ASN A 138 -29.05 -30.18 9.79
N TYR A 139 -27.76 -29.98 9.57
CA TYR A 139 -26.71 -30.43 10.47
C TYR A 139 -25.63 -29.36 10.63
N LEU A 140 -25.11 -29.25 11.85
CA LEU A 140 -23.86 -28.54 12.06
C LEU A 140 -22.72 -29.41 11.51
N SER A 141 -21.87 -28.84 10.71
CA SER A 141 -20.69 -29.49 10.14
C SER A 141 -19.38 -28.85 10.61
N SER A 142 -18.30 -29.60 10.47
CA SER A 142 -16.94 -29.10 10.63
C SER A 142 -16.07 -29.66 9.53
N LYS A 143 -15.09 -28.88 9.07
CA LYS A 143 -14.05 -29.32 8.15
C LYS A 143 -12.70 -29.27 8.86
N THR A 144 -11.87 -30.29 8.64
CA THR A 144 -10.47 -30.29 9.00
C THR A 144 -9.67 -30.86 7.84
N GLY A 145 -8.75 -30.09 7.30
CA GLY A 145 -7.99 -30.48 6.11
C GLY A 145 -6.65 -29.76 5.99
N VAL A 146 -5.95 -30.13 4.93
CA VAL A 146 -4.66 -29.54 4.55
C VAL A 146 -4.75 -29.09 3.10
N ASP A 147 -4.46 -27.84 2.85
CA ASP A 147 -4.30 -27.29 1.50
C ASP A 147 -2.83 -27.44 1.06
N LEU A 148 -2.62 -28.14 -0.03
CA LEU A 148 -1.34 -28.26 -0.74
C LEU A 148 -1.43 -27.38 -1.99
N ALA A 149 -0.92 -26.17 -1.88
CA ALA A 149 -1.05 -25.15 -2.92
C ALA A 149 0.19 -25.10 -3.82
N PHE A 150 -0.02 -25.19 -5.12
CA PHE A 150 0.97 -24.97 -6.18
C PHE A 150 0.69 -23.60 -6.81
N ASN A 151 1.51 -22.61 -6.48
CA ASN A 151 1.38 -21.23 -6.93
C ASN A 151 2.05 -21.03 -8.28
N LEU A 152 1.29 -20.62 -9.28
CA LEU A 152 1.67 -20.55 -10.68
C LEU A 152 1.77 -19.09 -11.15
N GLY A 153 2.53 -18.90 -12.21
CA GLY A 153 2.78 -17.58 -12.81
C GLY A 153 3.89 -16.80 -12.09
N ASN A 154 4.43 -15.79 -12.76
CA ASN A 154 5.50 -14.96 -12.22
C ASN A 154 5.01 -14.12 -11.02
N GLU A 155 3.78 -13.66 -11.08
CA GLU A 155 3.12 -12.87 -10.04
C GLU A 155 2.37 -13.74 -9.01
N LYS A 156 2.39 -15.07 -9.16
CA LYS A 156 1.68 -16.02 -8.30
C LYS A 156 0.16 -15.76 -8.22
N GLN A 157 -0.41 -15.26 -9.31
CA GLN A 157 -1.83 -14.91 -9.39
C GLN A 157 -2.77 -16.12 -9.50
N HIS A 158 -2.24 -17.31 -9.84
CA HIS A 158 -2.99 -18.54 -9.99
C HIS A 158 -2.45 -19.62 -9.07
N SER A 159 -3.34 -20.47 -8.53
CA SER A 159 -2.93 -21.64 -7.75
C SER A 159 -3.78 -22.83 -8.09
N ILE A 160 -3.14 -24.00 -8.11
CA ILE A 160 -3.82 -25.30 -8.04
C ILE A 160 -3.66 -25.80 -6.61
N VAL A 161 -4.78 -26.10 -5.95
CA VAL A 161 -4.78 -26.50 -4.55
C VAL A 161 -5.39 -27.90 -4.43
N LEU A 162 -4.61 -28.83 -3.90
CA LEU A 162 -5.10 -30.16 -3.52
C LEU A 162 -5.44 -30.14 -2.03
N THR A 163 -6.67 -30.50 -1.69
CA THR A 163 -7.20 -30.47 -0.32
C THR A 163 -7.69 -31.84 0.13
N PRO A 164 -6.86 -32.69 0.74
CA PRO A 164 -7.36 -33.80 1.57
C PRO A 164 -8.00 -33.20 2.84
N ALA A 165 -9.24 -33.61 3.13
CA ALA A 165 -10.00 -33.11 4.27
C ALA A 165 -10.99 -34.13 4.81
N VAL A 166 -11.31 -34.01 6.11
CA VAL A 166 -12.42 -34.69 6.75
C VAL A 166 -13.54 -33.69 7.02
N TYR A 167 -14.72 -34.00 6.53
CA TYR A 167 -15.96 -33.32 6.84
C TYR A 167 -16.75 -34.10 7.88
N TRP A 168 -16.99 -33.43 9.01
CA TRP A 168 -17.71 -34.02 10.16
C TRP A 168 -19.14 -33.54 10.16
N ASN A 169 -20.11 -34.44 10.32
CA ASN A 169 -21.46 -34.08 10.72
C ASN A 169 -21.51 -34.12 12.26
N LEU A 170 -21.52 -32.94 12.87
CA LEU A 170 -21.40 -32.77 14.32
C LEU A 170 -22.72 -33.00 15.08
N SER A 171 -23.87 -32.88 14.42
CA SER A 171 -25.20 -32.93 15.04
C SER A 171 -26.01 -34.16 14.62
N SER A 172 -25.34 -35.21 14.26
CA SER A 172 -26.00 -36.48 13.84
C SER A 172 -26.44 -37.38 15.00
N GLY A 173 -26.09 -37.04 16.23
CA GLY A 173 -26.43 -37.77 17.46
C GLY A 173 -27.19 -36.91 18.47
N ASN A 174 -27.19 -37.31 19.73
CA ASN A 174 -27.86 -36.62 20.83
C ASN A 174 -27.11 -35.37 21.32
N GLY A 175 -26.11 -34.88 20.56
CA GLY A 175 -25.30 -33.70 20.88
C GLY A 175 -24.30 -33.38 19.80
N VAL A 176 -23.40 -32.41 20.08
CA VAL A 176 -22.31 -32.05 19.17
C VAL A 176 -21.11 -32.94 19.44
N GLU A 177 -20.81 -33.85 18.50
CA GLU A 177 -19.73 -34.82 18.64
C GLU A 177 -18.96 -35.05 17.32
N PHE A 178 -17.69 -35.42 17.45
CA PHE A 178 -16.86 -35.87 16.32
C PHE A 178 -16.97 -37.41 16.20
N ASN A 179 -17.92 -37.87 15.40
CA ASN A 179 -18.18 -39.30 15.20
C ASN A 179 -17.74 -39.71 13.79
N ARG A 180 -16.76 -40.64 13.71
CA ARG A 180 -16.22 -41.12 12.43
C ARG A 180 -17.28 -41.79 11.54
N ASN A 181 -18.32 -42.35 12.13
CA ASN A 181 -19.40 -43.00 11.37
C ASN A 181 -20.26 -42.00 10.60
N HIS A 182 -20.22 -40.70 11.01
CA HIS A 182 -20.92 -39.61 10.39
C HIS A 182 -19.95 -38.61 9.73
N ALA A 183 -18.71 -39.06 9.46
CA ALA A 183 -17.68 -38.25 8.81
C ALA A 183 -17.42 -38.73 7.37
N GLN A 184 -16.94 -37.85 6.53
CA GLN A 184 -16.53 -38.12 5.16
C GLN A 184 -15.08 -37.68 4.96
N LEU A 185 -14.26 -38.59 4.42
CA LEU A 185 -12.96 -38.24 3.86
C LEU A 185 -13.17 -37.69 2.44
N ALA A 186 -12.64 -36.55 2.12
CA ALA A 186 -12.69 -35.94 0.78
C ALA A 186 -11.30 -35.57 0.29
N VAL A 187 -11.13 -35.64 -1.02
CA VAL A 187 -9.96 -35.11 -1.71
C VAL A 187 -10.47 -34.19 -2.80
N ASN A 188 -10.22 -32.89 -2.66
CA ASN A 188 -10.67 -31.86 -3.57
C ASN A 188 -9.49 -31.23 -4.29
N VAL A 189 -9.70 -30.85 -5.54
CA VAL A 189 -8.78 -30.03 -6.33
C VAL A 189 -9.47 -28.72 -6.62
N ALA A 190 -8.79 -27.60 -6.37
CA ALA A 190 -9.32 -26.27 -6.68
C ALA A 190 -8.37 -25.52 -7.61
N TYR A 191 -8.94 -24.79 -8.56
CA TYR A 191 -8.25 -23.70 -9.23
C TYR A 191 -8.62 -22.40 -8.52
N VAL A 192 -7.61 -21.65 -8.11
CA VAL A 192 -7.76 -20.42 -7.32
C VAL A 192 -7.10 -19.25 -8.06
N TYR A 193 -7.82 -18.15 -8.14
CA TYR A 193 -7.32 -16.87 -8.64
C TYR A 193 -7.16 -15.87 -7.49
N HIS A 194 -5.98 -15.29 -7.36
CA HIS A 194 -5.67 -14.25 -6.38
C HIS A 194 -5.84 -12.88 -7.02
N PHE A 195 -6.74 -12.06 -6.47
CA PHE A 195 -6.99 -10.72 -6.99
C PHE A 195 -5.79 -9.82 -6.77
N LYS A 196 -5.64 -8.84 -7.67
CA LYS A 196 -4.61 -7.81 -7.54
C LYS A 196 -4.90 -6.92 -6.34
N THR A 197 -3.89 -6.73 -5.50
CA THR A 197 -3.95 -5.92 -4.28
C THR A 197 -3.65 -4.44 -4.58
N SER A 198 -3.94 -3.57 -3.62
CA SER A 198 -3.66 -2.13 -3.72
C SER A 198 -2.16 -1.80 -3.80
N ASN A 199 -1.28 -2.74 -3.44
CA ASN A 199 0.17 -2.61 -3.57
C ASN A 199 0.70 -2.90 -4.99
N GLY A 200 -0.20 -3.26 -5.93
CA GLY A 200 0.13 -3.56 -7.33
C GLY A 200 0.55 -5.00 -7.62
N THR A 201 0.59 -5.89 -6.62
CA THR A 201 0.89 -7.32 -6.77
C THR A 201 -0.34 -8.17 -6.44
N HIS A 202 -0.20 -9.51 -6.49
CA HIS A 202 -1.23 -10.47 -6.08
C HIS A 202 -0.94 -11.09 -4.70
N HIS A 203 -0.04 -10.47 -3.93
CA HIS A 203 0.43 -11.00 -2.65
C HIS A 203 0.87 -9.87 -1.70
N PHE A 204 1.24 -10.19 -0.47
CA PHE A 204 1.77 -9.23 0.50
C PHE A 204 3.15 -8.71 0.07
N LYS A 205 3.39 -7.40 0.27
CA LYS A 205 4.73 -6.83 0.28
C LYS A 205 5.26 -6.73 1.71
N THR A 206 6.53 -7.05 1.87
CA THR A 206 7.24 -6.91 3.14
C THR A 206 8.13 -5.69 3.11
N TYR A 207 8.26 -5.01 4.25
CA TYR A 207 9.23 -3.96 4.49
C TYR A 207 10.14 -4.39 5.63
N ASP A 208 11.44 -4.20 5.45
CA ASP A 208 12.40 -4.36 6.54
C ASP A 208 12.32 -3.13 7.44
N ILE A 209 11.83 -3.33 8.67
CA ILE A 209 11.68 -2.27 9.66
C ILE A 209 13.06 -1.74 10.09
N GLY A 210 14.09 -2.61 10.10
CA GLY A 210 15.46 -2.20 10.43
C GLY A 210 15.96 -1.15 9.44
N LEU A 211 15.92 -1.45 8.14
CA LEU A 211 16.33 -0.51 7.08
C LEU A 211 15.53 0.79 7.10
N LEU A 212 14.22 0.70 7.34
CA LEU A 212 13.36 1.90 7.45
C LEU A 212 13.72 2.74 8.66
N ASN A 213 14.01 2.14 9.82
CA ASN A 213 14.43 2.86 11.01
C ASN A 213 15.80 3.50 10.82
N ASP A 214 16.74 2.84 10.14
CA ASP A 214 18.05 3.41 9.84
C ASP A 214 17.92 4.63 8.92
N GLU A 215 17.07 4.56 7.89
CA GLU A 215 16.77 5.70 7.01
C GLU A 215 16.07 6.84 7.77
N ILE A 216 15.10 6.52 8.63
CA ILE A 216 14.44 7.51 9.50
C ILE A 216 15.45 8.19 10.44
N ASN A 217 16.38 7.44 11.02
CA ASN A 217 17.40 8.00 11.91
C ASN A 217 18.36 8.91 11.13
N LYS A 218 18.82 8.47 9.94
CA LYS A 218 19.65 9.28 9.05
C LYS A 218 18.96 10.59 8.66
N LEU A 219 17.67 10.53 8.27
CA LEU A 219 16.89 11.74 7.94
C LEU A 219 16.70 12.66 9.15
N LYS A 220 16.56 12.11 10.36
CA LYS A 220 16.51 12.90 11.60
C LYS A 220 17.84 13.62 11.87
N GLU A 221 18.96 12.95 11.69
CA GLU A 221 20.30 13.55 11.83
C GLU A 221 20.52 14.65 10.81
N GLU A 222 20.17 14.43 9.54
CA GLU A 222 20.23 15.47 8.51
C GLU A 222 19.34 16.67 8.86
N ASN A 223 18.14 16.43 9.37
CA ASN A 223 17.23 17.50 9.79
C ASN A 223 17.78 18.33 10.94
N VAL A 224 18.42 17.68 11.92
CA VAL A 224 19.12 18.37 13.01
C VAL A 224 20.30 19.18 12.44
N GLY A 225 21.08 18.62 11.54
CA GLY A 225 22.17 19.31 10.85
C GLY A 225 21.67 20.57 10.11
N LEU A 226 20.61 20.43 9.33
CA LEU A 226 19.99 21.56 8.60
C LEU A 226 19.48 22.65 9.56
N LYS A 227 18.85 22.27 10.66
CA LYS A 227 18.39 23.23 11.69
C LYS A 227 19.54 24.01 12.29
N ASN A 228 20.67 23.36 12.54
CA ASN A 228 21.88 24.02 13.07
C ASN A 228 22.47 25.01 12.04
N VAL A 229 22.52 24.62 10.75
CA VAL A 229 22.94 25.52 9.67
C VAL A 229 22.01 26.72 9.54
N VAL A 230 20.69 26.52 9.59
CA VAL A 230 19.71 27.63 9.57
C VAL A 230 19.90 28.56 10.76
N LYS A 231 20.17 28.00 11.94
CA LYS A 231 20.45 28.81 13.13
C LYS A 231 21.73 29.66 12.96
N SER A 232 22.82 29.03 12.50
CA SER A 232 24.09 29.75 12.29
C SER A 232 23.97 30.85 11.24
N LEU A 233 23.21 30.59 10.15
CA LEU A 233 22.93 31.61 9.11
C LEU A 233 22.09 32.77 9.63
N ASN A 234 21.11 32.48 10.52
CA ASN A 234 20.33 33.55 11.17
C ASN A 234 21.17 34.37 12.15
N ASP A 235 22.08 33.75 12.88
CA ASP A 235 23.00 34.42 13.78
C ASP A 235 23.99 35.31 12.99
N GLU A 236 24.53 34.81 11.89
CA GLU A 236 25.39 35.58 10.99
C GLU A 236 24.64 36.75 10.34
N LYS A 237 23.40 36.53 9.86
CA LYS A 237 22.53 37.56 9.37
C LYS A 237 22.29 38.66 10.42
N SER A 238 22.04 38.26 11.67
CA SER A 238 21.83 39.18 12.79
C SER A 238 23.09 40.05 13.06
N LYS A 239 24.26 39.41 13.03
CA LYS A 239 25.57 40.06 13.18
C LYS A 239 25.85 41.04 12.05
N LEU A 240 25.60 40.64 10.81
CA LEU A 240 25.74 41.54 9.64
C LEU A 240 24.79 42.74 9.71
N ASN A 241 23.56 42.52 10.14
CA ASN A 241 22.59 43.63 10.31
C ASN A 241 23.04 44.61 11.41
N SER A 242 23.63 44.08 12.51
CA SER A 242 24.18 44.93 13.57
C SER A 242 25.40 45.71 13.11
N GLN A 243 26.28 45.13 12.31
CA GLN A 243 27.43 45.79 11.70
C GLN A 243 27.00 46.87 10.73
N LEU A 244 25.97 46.59 9.89
CA LEU A 244 25.38 47.56 8.97
C LEU A 244 24.78 48.73 9.73
N ALA A 245 24.05 48.53 10.82
CA ALA A 245 23.50 49.54 11.69
C ALA A 245 24.60 50.38 12.33
N ALA A 246 25.70 49.75 12.79
CA ALA A 246 26.84 50.45 13.37
C ALA A 246 27.64 51.33 12.35
N LEU A 247 27.74 50.85 11.09
CA LEU A 247 28.29 51.65 10.00
C LEU A 247 27.42 52.85 9.66
N ASN A 248 26.11 52.63 9.55
CA ASN A 248 25.15 53.71 9.26
C ASN A 248 25.07 54.76 10.38
N SER A 249 25.42 54.40 11.63
CA SER A 249 25.44 55.32 12.77
C SER A 249 26.76 56.10 12.90
N LYS A 250 27.85 55.63 12.27
CA LYS A 250 29.16 56.30 12.28
C LYS A 250 29.31 57.32 11.16
N ASP A 251 28.61 57.14 10.04
CA ASP A 251 28.60 58.08 8.95
C ASP A 251 27.35 58.97 9.02
N GLY A 252 27.48 60.11 9.71
CA GLY A 252 26.53 61.20 9.59
C GLY A 252 26.57 61.89 8.21
N ALA A 253 26.74 61.11 7.14
CA ALA A 253 26.79 61.57 5.75
C ALA A 253 25.86 60.68 4.91
N SER A 254 24.73 61.28 4.60
CA SER A 254 23.94 61.20 3.38
C SER A 254 24.25 60.11 2.34
N SER A 255 23.30 59.13 2.21
CA SER A 255 22.75 58.68 0.95
C SER A 255 23.66 58.19 -0.19
N THR A 256 24.51 57.19 0.04
CA THR A 256 25.10 56.45 -1.10
C THR A 256 25.00 54.93 -1.01
N LEU A 257 24.24 54.39 -0.06
CA LEU A 257 24.05 52.91 0.09
C LEU A 257 22.73 52.37 -0.48
N VAL A 258 22.01 53.21 -1.27
CA VAL A 258 20.75 52.75 -1.93
C VAL A 258 21.00 52.01 -3.24
N ASP A 259 22.27 51.96 -3.72
CA ASP A 259 22.58 51.41 -5.03
C ASP A 259 22.66 49.87 -5.13
N ASN A 260 22.47 49.14 -4.03
CA ASN A 260 22.51 47.70 -4.03
C ASN A 260 21.25 47.04 -3.45
N VAL A 261 20.09 47.67 -3.58
CA VAL A 261 18.83 47.03 -3.16
C VAL A 261 18.50 45.92 -4.14
N LEU A 262 18.36 44.70 -3.60
CA LEU A 262 17.99 43.52 -4.34
C LEU A 262 16.58 43.10 -3.93
N TRP A 263 15.63 43.13 -4.85
CA TRP A 263 14.30 42.52 -4.66
C TRP A 263 14.23 41.14 -5.29
N VAL A 264 13.64 40.22 -4.58
CA VAL A 264 13.54 38.80 -4.98
C VAL A 264 12.08 38.43 -5.15
N ILE A 265 11.71 37.97 -6.33
CA ILE A 265 10.37 37.50 -6.68
C ILE A 265 10.43 35.99 -6.81
N GLN A 266 9.59 35.27 -6.05
CA GLN A 266 9.45 33.83 -6.14
C GLN A 266 8.31 33.43 -7.08
N PHE A 267 8.50 32.30 -7.78
CA PHE A 267 7.49 31.71 -8.65
C PHE A 267 7.15 30.28 -8.22
N ALA A 268 5.91 29.87 -8.42
CA ALA A 268 5.49 28.48 -8.30
C ALA A 268 6.20 27.59 -9.35
N GLN A 269 6.26 26.30 -9.08
CA GLN A 269 6.86 25.33 -10.00
C GLN A 269 6.14 25.34 -11.35
N GLY A 270 6.88 25.36 -12.44
CA GLY A 270 6.35 25.42 -13.80
C GLY A 270 5.59 26.69 -14.17
N SER A 271 5.48 27.69 -13.27
CA SER A 271 4.69 28.90 -13.47
C SER A 271 5.56 30.14 -13.70
N SER A 272 5.04 31.07 -14.47
CA SER A 272 5.53 32.45 -14.62
C SER A 272 4.51 33.51 -14.14
N ASN A 273 3.42 33.08 -13.49
CA ASN A 273 2.40 33.95 -12.96
C ASN A 273 2.88 34.63 -11.67
N LEU A 274 2.61 35.89 -11.49
CA LEU A 274 2.92 36.65 -10.28
C LEU A 274 1.85 36.39 -9.23
N SER A 275 2.27 35.91 -8.06
CA SER A 275 1.40 35.77 -6.87
C SER A 275 1.08 37.15 -6.28
N SER A 276 0.12 37.22 -5.33
CA SER A 276 -0.17 38.41 -4.54
C SER A 276 1.07 38.95 -3.82
N ASP A 277 1.84 38.05 -3.20
CA ASP A 277 3.07 38.41 -2.50
C ASP A 277 4.15 38.92 -3.45
N ALA A 278 4.26 38.34 -4.64
CA ALA A 278 5.15 38.82 -5.68
C ALA A 278 4.77 40.26 -6.10
N LYS A 279 3.49 40.57 -6.27
CA LYS A 279 3.01 41.91 -6.60
C LYS A 279 3.28 42.90 -5.47
N ASN A 280 3.07 42.50 -4.20
CA ASN A 280 3.41 43.34 -3.04
C ASN A 280 4.90 43.71 -2.98
N VAL A 281 5.80 42.83 -3.43
CA VAL A 281 7.23 43.16 -3.55
C VAL A 281 7.47 44.10 -4.73
N LEU A 282 6.83 43.87 -5.87
CA LEU A 282 6.95 44.70 -7.05
C LEU A 282 6.42 46.15 -6.81
N ASP A 283 5.37 46.28 -5.99
CA ASP A 283 4.87 47.61 -5.58
C ASP A 283 5.91 48.41 -4.79
N LYS A 284 6.79 47.74 -4.03
CA LYS A 284 7.92 48.42 -3.37
C LYS A 284 8.97 48.89 -4.37
N VAL A 285 9.18 48.14 -5.45
CA VAL A 285 10.07 48.53 -6.56
C VAL A 285 9.48 49.78 -7.28
N VAL A 286 8.18 49.77 -7.54
CA VAL A 286 7.46 50.90 -8.14
C VAL A 286 7.61 52.15 -7.27
N LYS A 287 7.40 52.04 -5.95
CA LYS A 287 7.56 53.11 -4.99
C LYS A 287 8.99 53.67 -4.93
N ALA A 288 10.00 52.84 -5.19
CA ALA A 288 11.38 53.29 -5.23
C ALA A 288 11.70 54.21 -6.42
N ASN A 289 10.86 54.18 -7.45
CA ASN A 289 10.93 55.04 -8.66
C ASN A 289 12.33 55.12 -9.29
N LYS A 290 13.01 53.99 -9.42
CA LYS A 290 14.36 53.82 -9.98
C LYS A 290 14.32 52.99 -11.25
N SER A 291 15.26 53.22 -12.17
CA SER A 291 15.49 52.27 -13.27
C SER A 291 16.07 50.99 -12.74
N VAL A 292 15.62 49.85 -13.27
CA VAL A 292 15.99 48.50 -12.74
C VAL A 292 16.43 47.56 -13.84
N ASP A 293 17.19 46.56 -13.45
CA ASP A 293 17.53 45.38 -14.24
C ASP A 293 16.86 44.13 -13.65
N VAL A 294 16.41 43.24 -14.53
CA VAL A 294 15.65 42.00 -14.13
C VAL A 294 16.38 40.76 -14.63
N VAL A 295 16.72 39.87 -13.72
CA VAL A 295 17.33 38.57 -14.02
C VAL A 295 16.47 37.47 -13.48
N ALA A 296 15.96 36.55 -14.31
CA ALA A 296 15.13 35.45 -13.85
C ALA A 296 15.77 34.09 -14.13
N THR A 297 15.45 33.14 -13.27
CA THR A 297 15.99 31.79 -13.30
C THR A 297 14.86 30.74 -13.23
N ALA A 298 15.21 29.49 -13.53
CA ALA A 298 14.35 28.31 -13.39
C ALA A 298 15.07 27.23 -12.60
N SER A 299 14.30 26.33 -11.96
CA SER A 299 14.82 25.15 -11.28
C SER A 299 15.31 24.11 -12.29
N PRO A 300 16.25 23.21 -11.90
CA PRO A 300 16.86 22.25 -12.80
C PRO A 300 15.97 21.07 -13.22
N GLU A 301 14.76 20.95 -12.65
CA GLU A 301 13.86 19.78 -12.85
C GLU A 301 13.35 19.62 -14.29
N GLY A 302 13.48 20.61 -15.15
CA GLY A 302 13.08 20.57 -16.55
C GLY A 302 14.27 20.49 -17.52
N GLY A 303 13.99 20.15 -18.77
CA GLY A 303 15.01 20.20 -19.83
C GLY A 303 15.55 21.61 -20.07
N LYS A 304 16.79 21.73 -20.53
CA LYS A 304 17.51 23.01 -20.71
C LYS A 304 16.68 24.06 -21.49
N ASN A 305 16.03 23.64 -22.58
CA ASN A 305 15.23 24.54 -23.42
C ASN A 305 13.92 24.98 -22.72
N ILE A 306 13.31 24.08 -21.93
CA ILE A 306 12.11 24.38 -21.15
C ILE A 306 12.46 25.39 -20.07
N ASN A 307 13.54 25.19 -19.34
CA ASN A 307 13.98 26.08 -18.28
C ASN A 307 14.41 27.44 -18.82
N LYS A 308 15.01 27.49 -20.00
CA LYS A 308 15.33 28.76 -20.67
C LYS A 308 14.08 29.55 -20.99
N LYS A 309 13.10 28.93 -21.67
CA LYS A 309 11.81 29.58 -22.00
C LYS A 309 11.02 29.98 -20.75
N LEU A 310 11.04 29.16 -19.68
CA LEU A 310 10.33 29.49 -18.45
C LEU A 310 10.94 30.70 -17.72
N SER A 311 12.28 30.78 -17.66
CA SER A 311 12.96 31.93 -17.07
C SER A 311 12.73 33.22 -17.87
N GLU A 312 12.69 33.14 -19.20
CA GLU A 312 12.34 34.28 -20.06
C GLU A 312 10.90 34.75 -19.82
N LYS A 313 9.93 33.81 -19.70
CA LYS A 313 8.55 34.18 -19.36
C LYS A 313 8.43 34.81 -17.98
N ARG A 314 9.21 34.39 -17.00
CA ARG A 314 9.26 34.98 -15.66
C ARG A 314 9.81 36.38 -15.69
N ALA A 315 10.92 36.57 -16.41
CA ALA A 315 11.47 37.93 -16.62
C ALA A 315 10.45 38.82 -17.29
N ALA A 316 9.81 38.36 -18.36
CA ALA A 316 8.80 39.15 -19.08
C ALA A 316 7.58 39.52 -18.21
N ALA A 317 7.13 38.58 -17.33
CA ALA A 317 6.02 38.87 -16.40
C ALA A 317 6.37 40.02 -15.41
N VAL A 318 7.61 39.99 -14.87
CA VAL A 318 8.10 41.02 -13.97
C VAL A 318 8.25 42.38 -14.74
N VAL A 319 8.88 42.35 -15.92
CA VAL A 319 9.05 43.55 -16.77
C VAL A 319 7.72 44.15 -17.08
N LYS A 320 6.76 43.35 -17.56
CA LYS A 320 5.42 43.85 -17.87
C LYS A 320 4.77 44.56 -16.67
N TYR A 321 4.81 43.95 -15.50
CA TYR A 321 4.24 44.54 -14.28
C TYR A 321 4.91 45.88 -13.94
N LEU A 322 6.24 45.97 -14.01
CA LEU A 322 7.00 47.15 -13.68
C LEU A 322 6.76 48.28 -14.70
N THR A 323 6.77 47.95 -16.00
CA THR A 323 6.53 48.95 -17.05
C THR A 323 5.08 49.45 -17.06
N ASP A 324 4.10 48.58 -16.83
CA ASP A 324 2.69 48.96 -16.69
C ASP A 324 2.47 49.97 -15.51
N ASN A 325 3.37 49.93 -14.50
CA ASN A 325 3.37 50.83 -13.34
C ASN A 325 4.45 51.94 -13.41
N GLY A 326 4.96 52.23 -14.58
CA GLY A 326 5.81 53.43 -14.85
C GLY A 326 7.30 53.22 -14.49
N VAL A 327 7.77 52.05 -14.19
CA VAL A 327 9.19 51.77 -13.89
C VAL A 327 9.97 51.45 -15.18
N THR A 328 11.07 52.14 -15.39
CA THR A 328 11.97 51.84 -16.52
C THR A 328 12.82 50.62 -16.27
N VAL A 329 12.73 49.60 -17.11
CA VAL A 329 13.59 48.42 -17.07
C VAL A 329 14.64 48.54 -18.17
N LYS A 330 15.93 48.67 -17.79
CA LYS A 330 17.03 48.82 -18.76
C LYS A 330 17.46 47.49 -19.35
N GLN A 331 17.55 46.43 -18.53
CA GLN A 331 17.92 45.10 -18.97
C GLN A 331 16.99 44.01 -18.40
N SER A 332 16.73 42.98 -19.20
CA SER A 332 15.95 41.83 -18.76
C SER A 332 16.50 40.58 -19.39
N VAL A 333 16.77 39.56 -18.55
CA VAL A 333 17.33 38.29 -19.03
C VAL A 333 16.77 37.09 -18.26
N GLY A 334 16.39 36.04 -18.98
CA GLY A 334 16.10 34.73 -18.43
C GLY A 334 17.32 33.82 -18.60
N LEU A 335 17.89 33.32 -17.51
CA LEU A 335 19.14 32.56 -17.50
C LEU A 335 18.94 31.02 -17.59
N GLY A 336 17.72 30.54 -17.57
CA GLY A 336 17.45 29.11 -17.42
C GLY A 336 17.80 28.59 -16.04
N ALA A 337 18.13 27.28 -15.94
CA ALA A 337 18.62 26.70 -14.70
C ALA A 337 20.12 27.00 -14.52
N LYS A 338 20.46 27.72 -13.48
CA LYS A 338 21.84 28.09 -13.14
C LYS A 338 22.39 27.38 -11.90
N SER A 339 21.56 26.66 -11.18
CA SER A 339 21.93 25.95 -9.93
C SER A 339 21.44 24.51 -9.99
N LYS A 340 22.06 23.63 -9.20
CA LYS A 340 21.58 22.26 -8.95
C LYS A 340 20.40 22.21 -7.97
N THR A 341 20.12 23.31 -7.28
CA THR A 341 19.02 23.43 -6.33
C THR A 341 17.84 24.18 -6.96
N ALA A 342 16.65 24.04 -6.36
CA ALA A 342 15.45 24.73 -6.80
C ALA A 342 15.66 26.26 -6.75
N ASN A 343 15.63 26.91 -7.92
CA ASN A 343 15.85 28.34 -8.06
C ASN A 343 14.79 28.94 -8.99
N ARG A 344 13.62 29.25 -8.42
CA ARG A 344 12.44 29.77 -9.13
C ARG A 344 12.24 31.25 -8.83
N LEU A 345 13.24 32.05 -9.22
CA LEU A 345 13.35 33.44 -8.80
C LEU A 345 13.43 34.40 -9.99
N ALA A 346 12.99 35.65 -9.77
CA ALA A 346 13.49 36.79 -10.49
C ALA A 346 14.14 37.78 -9.50
N LEU A 347 15.31 38.28 -9.85
CA LEU A 347 16.10 39.24 -9.10
C LEU A 347 15.98 40.58 -9.79
N ILE A 348 15.69 41.63 -9.04
CA ILE A 348 15.56 43.00 -9.52
C ILE A 348 16.59 43.82 -8.77
N THR A 349 17.44 44.48 -9.53
CA THR A 349 18.47 45.38 -9.01
C THR A 349 18.28 46.78 -9.58
N ILE A 350 18.69 47.84 -8.87
CA ILE A 350 18.74 49.18 -9.42
C ILE A 350 19.77 49.20 -10.53
N SER A 351 19.37 49.71 -11.70
CA SER A 351 20.25 49.85 -12.85
C SER A 351 21.17 51.03 -12.65
N LYS A 352 22.43 50.84 -12.87
CA LYS A 352 23.43 51.94 -12.89
C LYS A 352 23.34 52.78 -14.15
#